data_365297bdca4e609593e31c61e9cdcf72
#
_entry.id   365297bdca4e609593e31c61e9cdcf72
#
_cell.length_a   1.000
_cell.length_b   1.000
_cell.length_c   1.000
_cell.angle_alpha   90.00
_cell.angle_beta   90.00
_cell.angle_gamma   90.00
#
_symmetry.space_group_name_H-M   'P 1'
#
loop_
_entity.id
_entity.type
_entity.pdbx_description
1 polymer ?
#
loop_
_entity_poly.entity_id
_entity_poly.type
_entity_poly.pdbx_seq_one_letter_code
_entity_poly.pdbx_strand_id
1 'polypeptide(L)'
;MQKSTLINLLNIDEDQYDTYNKVLKNLNIEFSSIYIPFIESNDLLPVSFYSYYPVVFQDFFNFSKKEIFHLIDLSHFHFICLFILDKLYDCNTNKEKLDFLIMTEMYSHAKSNIFKNIKNDNINVEIQRLYAMNMKSLYDEKYNLDIYQNRDMNDIELYCTEKYSFAKIMILLFSDVRKIDKNLLKLILHTHDKFAIARQILDDLTDYIEDFSENTFNIYLNQLDNTYLQSKKLNNTELK
;
A
#
# COMPACT_ATOMS: atom_id res chain seq x y z
N MET A 1 -11.54 8.09 5.76
CA MET A 1 -11.50 9.43 5.11
C MET A 1 -12.94 9.90 4.87
N GLN A 2 -13.25 11.20 5.11
CA GLN A 2 -14.60 11.72 4.89
C GLN A 2 -14.94 11.82 3.39
N LYS A 3 -16.24 11.62 3.00
CA LYS A 3 -16.74 11.68 1.61
C LYS A 3 -16.30 12.98 0.90
N SER A 4 -16.49 14.12 1.57
CA SER A 4 -16.14 15.44 1.01
C SER A 4 -14.65 15.60 0.72
N THR A 5 -13.79 15.04 1.58
CA THR A 5 -12.34 15.04 1.37
C THR A 5 -11.96 14.22 0.16
N LEU A 6 -12.56 13.03 -0.02
CA LEU A 6 -12.31 12.18 -1.19
C LEU A 6 -12.77 12.83 -2.49
N ILE A 7 -13.97 13.40 -2.52
CA ILE A 7 -14.51 14.11 -3.69
C ILE A 7 -13.55 15.22 -4.13
N ASN A 8 -13.09 16.05 -3.20
CA ASN A 8 -12.16 17.13 -3.50
C ASN A 8 -10.79 16.61 -3.97
N LEU A 9 -10.26 15.58 -3.30
CA LEU A 9 -8.95 15.00 -3.63
C LEU A 9 -8.95 14.34 -5.01
N LEU A 10 -10.05 13.66 -5.36
CA LEU A 10 -10.21 12.95 -6.63
C LEU A 10 -10.66 13.88 -7.77
N ASN A 11 -11.01 15.13 -7.47
CA ASN A 11 -11.56 16.09 -8.44
C ASN A 11 -12.74 15.53 -9.24
N ILE A 12 -13.70 14.90 -8.53
CA ILE A 12 -14.90 14.29 -9.10
C ILE A 12 -16.14 14.91 -8.48
N ASP A 13 -17.29 14.74 -9.11
CA ASP A 13 -18.57 15.12 -8.54
C ASP A 13 -19.12 14.03 -7.59
N GLU A 14 -20.21 14.36 -6.91
CA GLU A 14 -20.83 13.49 -5.92
C GLU A 14 -21.43 12.22 -6.54
N ASP A 15 -22.02 12.33 -7.73
CA ASP A 15 -22.61 11.21 -8.46
C ASP A 15 -21.53 10.23 -8.95
N GLN A 16 -20.41 10.75 -9.41
CA GLN A 16 -19.24 9.94 -9.77
C GLN A 16 -18.69 9.19 -8.54
N TYR A 17 -18.52 9.89 -7.40
CA TYR A 17 -18.09 9.27 -6.17
C TYR A 17 -19.04 8.15 -5.74
N ASP A 18 -20.35 8.40 -5.71
CA ASP A 18 -21.33 7.39 -5.30
C ASP A 18 -21.34 6.19 -6.24
N THR A 19 -21.12 6.41 -7.54
CA THR A 19 -20.97 5.35 -8.55
C THR A 19 -19.74 4.47 -8.25
N TYR A 20 -18.57 5.08 -8.06
CA TYR A 20 -17.33 4.34 -7.75
C TYR A 20 -17.41 3.61 -6.40
N ASN A 21 -17.93 4.29 -5.37
CA ASN A 21 -18.09 3.70 -4.05
C ASN A 21 -19.07 2.51 -4.05
N LYS A 22 -20.12 2.55 -4.88
CA LYS A 22 -21.02 1.40 -5.08
C LYS A 22 -20.29 0.21 -5.71
N VAL A 23 -19.42 0.44 -6.70
CA VAL A 23 -18.60 -0.62 -7.31
C VAL A 23 -17.69 -1.23 -6.24
N LEU A 24 -16.96 -0.41 -5.49
CA LEU A 24 -16.05 -0.89 -4.44
C LEU A 24 -16.78 -1.67 -3.33
N LYS A 25 -17.98 -1.23 -2.94
CA LYS A 25 -18.80 -1.98 -1.98
C LYS A 25 -19.23 -3.34 -2.52
N ASN A 26 -19.60 -3.42 -3.79
CA ASN A 26 -19.96 -4.70 -4.41
C ASN A 26 -18.76 -5.64 -4.49
N LEU A 27 -17.58 -5.13 -4.86
CA LEU A 27 -16.33 -5.90 -4.87
C LEU A 27 -15.98 -6.41 -3.47
N ASN A 28 -16.17 -5.60 -2.43
CA ASN A 28 -15.99 -6.04 -1.04
C ASN A 28 -16.96 -7.16 -0.65
N ILE A 29 -18.23 -7.08 -1.07
CA ILE A 29 -19.23 -8.13 -0.83
C ILE A 29 -18.82 -9.42 -1.53
N GLU A 30 -18.41 -9.34 -2.80
CA GLU A 30 -17.95 -10.49 -3.58
C GLU A 30 -16.71 -11.11 -2.94
N PHE A 31 -15.70 -10.31 -2.62
CA PHE A 31 -14.51 -10.73 -1.91
C PHE A 31 -14.85 -11.42 -0.59
N SER A 32 -15.70 -10.80 0.23
CA SER A 32 -16.14 -11.35 1.51
C SER A 32 -16.88 -12.68 1.35
N SER A 33 -17.71 -12.83 0.33
CA SER A 33 -18.48 -14.07 0.11
C SER A 33 -17.58 -15.26 -0.21
N ILE A 34 -16.44 -15.04 -0.85
CA ILE A 34 -15.50 -16.09 -1.24
C ILE A 34 -14.56 -16.45 -0.09
N TYR A 35 -14.09 -15.45 0.67
CA TYR A 35 -12.93 -15.60 1.53
C TYR A 35 -13.22 -15.49 3.03
N ILE A 36 -14.24 -14.73 3.47
CA ILE A 36 -14.63 -14.65 4.90
C ILE A 36 -14.99 -16.02 5.50
N PRO A 37 -15.58 -16.98 4.79
CA PRO A 37 -15.76 -18.32 5.35
C PRO A 37 -14.47 -18.99 5.84
N PHE A 38 -13.33 -18.52 5.36
CA PHE A 38 -12.00 -19.04 5.68
C PHE A 38 -11.18 -18.11 6.58
N ILE A 39 -11.57 -16.84 6.69
CA ILE A 39 -10.90 -15.82 7.50
C ILE A 39 -11.85 -15.43 8.63
N GLU A 40 -11.50 -15.74 9.85
CA GLU A 40 -12.37 -15.46 10.99
C GLU A 40 -12.35 -14.00 11.48
N SER A 41 -11.54 -13.12 10.90
CA SER A 41 -11.55 -11.70 11.23
C SER A 41 -12.77 -11.02 10.61
N ASN A 42 -13.72 -10.60 11.45
CA ASN A 42 -14.95 -9.88 11.04
C ASN A 42 -14.72 -8.43 10.64
N ASP A 43 -13.47 -7.98 10.55
CA ASP A 43 -13.17 -6.61 10.15
C ASP A 43 -13.42 -6.47 8.64
N LEU A 44 -14.54 -5.84 8.32
CA LEU A 44 -14.88 -5.43 6.97
C LEU A 44 -13.69 -4.71 6.34
N LEU A 45 -13.29 -5.17 5.17
CA LEU A 45 -12.17 -4.66 4.41
C LEU A 45 -12.34 -3.16 4.17
N PRO A 46 -11.45 -2.30 4.68
CA PRO A 46 -11.58 -0.88 4.46
C PRO A 46 -11.36 -0.56 2.97
N VAL A 47 -12.22 0.26 2.39
CA VAL A 47 -11.95 0.86 1.08
C VAL A 47 -10.75 1.79 1.24
N SER A 48 -9.61 1.37 0.72
CA SER A 48 -8.38 2.16 0.75
C SER A 48 -8.43 3.29 -0.28
N PHE A 49 -7.75 4.42 0.00
CA PHE A 49 -7.46 5.46 -0.99
C PHE A 49 -6.85 4.88 -2.28
N TYR A 50 -5.99 3.88 -2.16
CA TYR A 50 -5.35 3.22 -3.29
C TYR A 50 -6.34 2.50 -4.23
N SER A 51 -7.52 2.11 -3.74
CA SER A 51 -8.59 1.55 -4.59
C SER A 51 -9.09 2.55 -5.62
N TYR A 52 -8.93 3.86 -5.35
CA TYR A 52 -9.29 4.94 -6.26
C TYR A 52 -8.16 5.39 -7.20
N TYR A 53 -7.00 4.71 -7.21
CA TYR A 53 -5.87 5.09 -8.07
C TYR A 53 -6.25 5.28 -9.55
N PRO A 54 -7.08 4.43 -10.19
CA PRO A 54 -7.51 4.66 -11.56
C PRO A 54 -8.23 6.00 -11.75
N VAL A 55 -8.95 6.46 -10.73
CA VAL A 55 -9.65 7.75 -10.75
C VAL A 55 -8.66 8.91 -10.55
N VAL A 56 -7.72 8.77 -9.60
CA VAL A 56 -6.65 9.77 -9.35
C VAL A 56 -5.85 10.05 -10.61
N PHE A 57 -5.58 9.02 -11.40
CA PHE A 57 -4.73 9.11 -12.59
C PHE A 57 -5.52 9.20 -13.91
N GLN A 58 -6.86 9.29 -13.87
CA GLN A 58 -7.71 9.23 -15.06
C GLN A 58 -7.36 10.28 -16.11
N ASP A 59 -7.06 11.51 -15.69
CA ASP A 59 -6.75 12.61 -16.60
C ASP A 59 -5.38 12.46 -17.25
N PHE A 60 -4.40 11.89 -16.54
CA PHE A 60 -3.07 11.62 -17.09
C PHE A 60 -3.07 10.53 -18.16
N PHE A 61 -3.90 9.51 -17.98
CA PHE A 61 -3.99 8.36 -18.87
C PHE A 61 -5.19 8.43 -19.83
N ASN A 62 -6.07 9.41 -19.66
CA ASN A 62 -7.29 9.59 -20.48
C ASN A 62 -8.11 8.29 -20.58
N PHE A 63 -8.42 7.70 -19.42
CA PHE A 63 -9.20 6.47 -19.36
C PHE A 63 -10.66 6.69 -19.76
N SER A 64 -11.21 5.78 -20.53
CA SER A 64 -12.65 5.66 -20.70
C SER A 64 -13.31 5.16 -19.41
N LYS A 65 -14.59 5.45 -19.22
CA LYS A 65 -15.37 4.98 -18.07
C LYS A 65 -15.29 3.45 -17.87
N LYS A 66 -15.31 2.69 -18.97
CA LYS A 66 -15.17 1.22 -18.92
C LYS A 66 -13.81 0.78 -18.41
N GLU A 67 -12.74 1.46 -18.84
CA GLU A 67 -11.38 1.15 -18.36
C GLU A 67 -11.23 1.51 -16.88
N ILE A 68 -11.78 2.64 -16.43
CA ILE A 68 -11.74 3.02 -15.00
C ILE A 68 -12.39 1.92 -14.15
N PHE A 69 -13.56 1.42 -14.49
CA PHE A 69 -14.20 0.36 -13.71
C PHE A 69 -13.38 -0.92 -13.68
N HIS A 70 -12.83 -1.34 -14.81
CA HIS A 70 -11.96 -2.52 -14.86
C HIS A 70 -10.68 -2.33 -14.04
N LEU A 71 -10.08 -1.14 -14.09
CA LEU A 71 -8.87 -0.83 -13.32
C LEU A 71 -9.15 -0.65 -11.82
N ILE A 72 -10.34 -0.17 -11.45
CA ILE A 72 -10.79 -0.14 -10.05
C ILE A 72 -10.87 -1.55 -9.49
N ASP A 73 -11.43 -2.51 -10.23
CA ASP A 73 -11.50 -3.90 -9.83
C ASP A 73 -10.09 -4.47 -9.55
N LEU A 74 -9.17 -4.32 -10.50
CA LEU A 74 -7.79 -4.78 -10.35
C LEU A 74 -7.05 -4.09 -9.18
N SER A 75 -7.19 -2.77 -9.06
CA SER A 75 -6.55 -1.98 -8.00
C SER A 75 -7.08 -2.37 -6.63
N HIS A 76 -8.39 -2.44 -6.48
CA HIS A 76 -9.04 -2.75 -5.22
C HIS A 76 -8.62 -4.12 -4.70
N PHE A 77 -8.68 -5.13 -5.56
CA PHE A 77 -8.30 -6.49 -5.20
C PHE A 77 -6.82 -6.60 -4.82
N HIS A 78 -5.95 -5.94 -5.59
CA HIS A 78 -4.52 -5.89 -5.32
C HIS A 78 -4.21 -5.27 -3.95
N PHE A 79 -4.75 -4.09 -3.67
CA PHE A 79 -4.44 -3.37 -2.44
C PHE A 79 -5.06 -4.00 -1.20
N ILE A 80 -6.29 -4.51 -1.30
CA ILE A 80 -6.91 -5.21 -0.16
C ILE A 80 -6.09 -6.43 0.22
N CYS A 81 -5.73 -7.28 -0.74
CA CYS A 81 -4.94 -8.48 -0.44
C CYS A 81 -3.60 -8.10 0.20
N LEU A 82 -2.95 -7.05 -0.29
CA LEU A 82 -1.67 -6.60 0.25
C LEU A 82 -1.80 -6.10 1.69
N PHE A 83 -2.79 -5.24 1.98
CA PHE A 83 -2.96 -4.69 3.33
C PHE A 83 -3.38 -5.74 4.36
N ILE A 84 -4.15 -6.74 3.95
CA ILE A 84 -4.48 -7.85 4.86
C ILE A 84 -3.26 -8.73 5.10
N LEU A 85 -2.46 -9.00 4.07
CA LEU A 85 -1.21 -9.76 4.23
C LEU A 85 -0.24 -9.03 5.16
N ASP A 86 -0.07 -7.73 5.00
CA ASP A 86 0.76 -6.88 5.84
C ASP A 86 0.32 -7.01 7.32
N LYS A 87 -0.97 -6.79 7.59
CA LYS A 87 -1.55 -6.94 8.93
C LYS A 87 -1.36 -8.36 9.50
N LEU A 88 -1.57 -9.41 8.71
CA LEU A 88 -1.42 -10.80 9.15
C LEU A 88 0.05 -11.21 9.33
N TYR A 89 0.97 -10.55 8.62
CA TYR A 89 2.40 -10.79 8.76
C TYR A 89 2.91 -10.40 10.14
N ASP A 90 2.26 -9.43 10.79
CA ASP A 90 2.59 -8.98 12.14
C ASP A 90 2.04 -9.87 13.24
N CYS A 91 1.14 -10.79 12.91
CA CYS A 91 0.44 -11.63 13.85
C CYS A 91 1.17 -12.96 14.14
N ASN A 92 1.03 -13.47 15.39
CA ASN A 92 1.79 -14.64 15.87
C ASN A 92 0.95 -15.85 16.27
N THR A 93 -0.39 -15.80 16.19
CA THR A 93 -1.26 -16.93 16.59
C THR A 93 -1.33 -18.01 15.50
N ASN A 94 -1.66 -19.26 15.90
CA ASN A 94 -1.81 -20.36 14.93
C ASN A 94 -2.97 -20.15 13.95
N LYS A 95 -4.01 -19.45 14.39
CA LYS A 95 -5.15 -19.06 13.57
C LYS A 95 -4.74 -18.10 12.47
N GLU A 96 -4.02 -17.07 12.83
CA GLU A 96 -3.51 -16.06 11.91
C GLU A 96 -2.55 -16.64 10.86
N LYS A 97 -1.85 -17.75 11.20
CA LYS A 97 -1.04 -18.47 10.20
C LYS A 97 -1.88 -19.10 9.10
N LEU A 98 -3.06 -19.63 9.41
CA LEU A 98 -3.99 -20.15 8.39
C LEU A 98 -4.53 -18.99 7.54
N ASP A 99 -4.97 -17.92 8.18
CA ASP A 99 -5.44 -16.70 7.49
C ASP A 99 -4.36 -16.14 6.58
N PHE A 100 -3.10 -16.09 7.04
CA PHE A 100 -1.94 -15.69 6.24
C PHE A 100 -1.75 -16.55 4.98
N LEU A 101 -1.85 -17.88 5.10
CA LEU A 101 -1.73 -18.78 3.95
C LEU A 101 -2.85 -18.57 2.93
N ILE A 102 -4.09 -18.40 3.40
CA ILE A 102 -5.25 -18.12 2.55
C ILE A 102 -5.04 -16.78 1.83
N MET A 103 -4.62 -15.75 2.56
CA MET A 103 -4.36 -14.43 1.98
C MET A 103 -3.18 -14.43 1.00
N THR A 104 -2.17 -15.27 1.22
CA THR A 104 -1.06 -15.46 0.27
C THR A 104 -1.58 -15.99 -1.07
N GLU A 105 -2.50 -16.97 -1.03
CA GLU A 105 -3.11 -17.51 -2.26
C GLU A 105 -3.98 -16.46 -2.96
N MET A 106 -4.75 -15.69 -2.21
CA MET A 106 -5.55 -14.59 -2.76
C MET A 106 -4.68 -13.51 -3.41
N TYR A 107 -3.59 -13.15 -2.75
CA TYR A 107 -2.63 -12.19 -3.31
C TYR A 107 -1.98 -12.73 -4.59
N SER A 108 -1.67 -14.02 -4.62
CA SER A 108 -1.20 -14.69 -5.84
C SER A 108 -2.22 -14.58 -6.98
N HIS A 109 -3.52 -14.76 -6.67
CA HIS A 109 -4.59 -14.57 -7.64
C HIS A 109 -4.70 -13.11 -8.11
N ALA A 110 -4.63 -12.14 -7.21
CA ALA A 110 -4.63 -10.72 -7.56
C ALA A 110 -3.45 -10.37 -8.49
N LYS A 111 -2.24 -10.84 -8.17
CA LYS A 111 -1.05 -10.72 -9.03
C LYS A 111 -1.29 -11.33 -10.41
N SER A 112 -1.82 -12.55 -10.47
CA SER A 112 -2.11 -13.22 -11.75
C SER A 112 -3.08 -12.40 -12.61
N ASN A 113 -4.09 -11.77 -12.00
CA ASN A 113 -5.03 -10.92 -12.72
C ASN A 113 -4.35 -9.64 -13.26
N ILE A 114 -3.42 -9.05 -12.53
CA ILE A 114 -2.61 -7.93 -13.04
C ILE A 114 -1.78 -8.39 -14.22
N PHE A 115 -1.02 -9.50 -14.10
CA PHE A 115 -0.17 -9.99 -15.19
C PHE A 115 -0.92 -10.37 -16.46
N LYS A 116 -2.14 -10.89 -16.36
CA LYS A 116 -3.01 -11.16 -17.54
C LYS A 116 -3.39 -9.90 -18.33
N ASN A 117 -3.32 -8.74 -17.69
CA ASN A 117 -3.66 -7.46 -18.30
C ASN A 117 -2.45 -6.72 -18.87
N ILE A 118 -1.21 -7.20 -18.64
CA ILE A 118 0.03 -6.61 -19.14
C ILE A 118 0.35 -7.19 -20.51
N LYS A 119 0.63 -6.29 -21.46
CA LYS A 119 0.99 -6.65 -22.85
C LYS A 119 2.46 -6.41 -23.16
N ASN A 120 3.14 -5.59 -22.37
CA ASN A 120 4.54 -5.20 -22.60
C ASN A 120 5.45 -5.97 -21.66
N ASP A 121 6.36 -6.80 -22.24
CA ASP A 121 7.29 -7.63 -21.47
C ASP A 121 8.21 -6.82 -20.55
N ASN A 122 8.66 -5.63 -20.96
CA ASN A 122 9.50 -4.79 -20.12
C ASN A 122 8.73 -4.27 -18.89
N ILE A 123 7.46 -3.93 -19.05
CA ILE A 123 6.58 -3.54 -17.93
C ILE A 123 6.35 -4.74 -17.02
N ASN A 124 6.15 -5.92 -17.60
CA ASN A 124 6.00 -7.15 -16.84
C ASN A 124 7.22 -7.42 -15.94
N VAL A 125 8.44 -7.33 -16.48
CA VAL A 125 9.69 -7.51 -15.73
C VAL A 125 9.80 -6.46 -14.61
N GLU A 126 9.49 -5.21 -14.89
CA GLU A 126 9.56 -4.14 -13.90
C GLU A 126 8.52 -4.33 -12.78
N ILE A 127 7.32 -4.75 -13.10
CA ILE A 127 6.29 -5.08 -12.09
C ILE A 127 6.74 -6.24 -11.20
N GLN A 128 7.36 -7.28 -11.76
CA GLN A 128 7.93 -8.37 -10.96
C GLN A 128 9.00 -7.86 -9.99
N ARG A 129 9.87 -6.95 -10.46
CA ARG A 129 10.89 -6.30 -9.63
C ARG A 129 10.26 -5.50 -8.48
N LEU A 130 9.23 -4.72 -8.76
CA LEU A 130 8.51 -3.94 -7.74
C LEU A 130 7.83 -4.82 -6.69
N TYR A 131 7.25 -5.96 -7.09
CA TYR A 131 6.72 -6.94 -6.13
C TYR A 131 7.83 -7.49 -5.21
N ALA A 132 8.98 -7.86 -5.77
CA ALA A 132 10.11 -8.35 -4.98
C ALA A 132 10.65 -7.29 -4.02
N MET A 133 10.75 -6.04 -4.48
CA MET A 133 11.18 -4.91 -3.64
C MET A 133 10.23 -4.68 -2.47
N ASN A 134 8.93 -4.66 -2.70
CA ASN A 134 7.93 -4.49 -1.64
C ASN A 134 8.02 -5.62 -0.61
N MET A 135 8.05 -6.87 -1.04
CA MET A 135 8.16 -8.01 -0.10
C MET A 135 9.46 -7.98 0.70
N LYS A 136 10.58 -7.59 0.05
CA LYS A 136 11.86 -7.43 0.74
C LYS A 136 11.79 -6.32 1.80
N SER A 137 11.21 -5.18 1.46
CA SER A 137 11.08 -4.04 2.35
C SER A 137 10.25 -4.39 3.60
N LEU A 138 9.13 -5.10 3.46
CA LEU A 138 8.32 -5.58 4.58
C LEU A 138 9.11 -6.55 5.48
N TYR A 139 9.89 -7.45 4.87
CA TYR A 139 10.74 -8.36 5.63
C TYR A 139 11.84 -7.61 6.39
N ASP A 140 12.53 -6.68 5.74
CA ASP A 140 13.63 -5.93 6.32
C ASP A 140 13.15 -5.03 7.48
N GLU A 141 11.97 -4.43 7.37
CA GLU A 141 11.35 -3.63 8.42
C GLU A 141 11.16 -4.40 9.73
N LYS A 142 10.82 -5.68 9.63
CA LYS A 142 10.53 -6.51 10.79
C LYS A 142 11.74 -7.27 11.34
N TYR A 143 12.60 -7.75 10.47
CA TYR A 143 13.66 -8.71 10.85
C TYR A 143 15.08 -8.20 10.67
N ASN A 144 15.28 -7.13 9.91
CA ASN A 144 16.60 -6.59 9.61
C ASN A 144 16.74 -5.12 10.06
N LEU A 145 16.30 -4.83 11.28
CA LEU A 145 16.31 -3.46 11.84
C LEU A 145 17.68 -2.79 11.77
N ASP A 146 18.76 -3.57 11.91
CA ASP A 146 20.14 -3.08 11.80
C ASP A 146 20.44 -2.42 10.45
N ILE A 147 19.71 -2.83 9.38
CA ILE A 147 19.86 -2.22 8.06
C ILE A 147 19.39 -0.77 8.07
N TYR A 148 18.44 -0.41 8.93
CA TYR A 148 17.84 0.92 8.98
C TYR A 148 18.40 1.81 10.09
N GLN A 149 19.10 1.24 11.08
CA GLN A 149 19.70 2.01 12.14
C GLN A 149 20.89 2.84 11.63
N ASN A 150 20.92 4.13 11.99
CA ASN A 150 21.97 5.10 11.61
C ASN A 150 22.07 5.41 10.11
N ARG A 151 20.97 5.30 9.36
CA ARG A 151 20.96 5.65 7.94
C ARG A 151 20.87 7.15 7.70
N ASP A 152 21.46 7.57 6.58
CA ASP A 152 21.30 8.93 6.08
C ASP A 152 19.90 9.12 5.40
N MET A 153 19.59 10.35 5.03
CA MET A 153 18.32 10.68 4.41
C MET A 153 18.11 9.98 3.05
N ASN A 154 19.18 9.68 2.30
CA ASN A 154 19.08 9.00 1.01
C ASN A 154 18.65 7.53 1.21
N ASP A 155 19.19 6.87 2.23
CA ASP A 155 18.80 5.51 2.59
C ASP A 155 17.35 5.45 3.07
N ILE A 156 16.89 6.46 3.82
CA ILE A 156 15.50 6.60 4.26
C ILE A 156 14.58 6.81 3.06
N GLU A 157 14.94 7.69 2.12
CA GLU A 157 14.18 7.88 0.88
C GLU A 157 14.08 6.58 0.08
N LEU A 158 15.17 5.81 -0.02
CA LEU A 158 15.18 4.51 -0.69
C LEU A 158 14.24 3.53 0.00
N TYR A 159 14.31 3.40 1.33
CA TYR A 159 13.40 2.55 2.11
C TYR A 159 11.93 2.91 1.85
N CYS A 160 11.55 4.18 1.94
CA CYS A 160 10.18 4.61 1.68
C CYS A 160 9.72 4.23 0.26
N THR A 161 10.58 4.43 -0.74
CA THR A 161 10.23 4.13 -2.13
C THR A 161 10.13 2.64 -2.41
N GLU A 162 10.91 1.81 -1.71
CA GLU A 162 10.82 0.35 -1.79
C GLU A 162 9.56 -0.17 -1.08
N LYS A 163 9.24 0.32 0.11
CA LYS A 163 8.03 -0.03 0.86
C LYS A 163 6.77 0.28 0.06
N TYR A 164 6.70 1.45 -0.57
CA TYR A 164 5.54 1.88 -1.38
C TYR A 164 5.62 1.47 -2.86
N SER A 165 6.56 0.61 -3.24
CA SER A 165 6.70 0.13 -4.63
C SER A 165 5.43 -0.59 -5.14
N PHE A 166 4.62 -1.17 -4.25
CA PHE A 166 3.35 -1.81 -4.57
C PHE A 166 2.38 -0.89 -5.32
N ALA A 167 2.38 0.40 -5.01
CA ALA A 167 1.48 1.35 -5.65
C ALA A 167 1.96 1.73 -7.06
N LYS A 168 3.28 1.71 -7.33
CA LYS A 168 3.85 1.92 -8.67
C LYS A 168 3.45 0.81 -9.65
N ILE A 169 3.16 -0.40 -9.16
CA ILE A 169 2.67 -1.52 -9.96
C ILE A 169 1.43 -1.10 -10.74
N MET A 170 0.49 -0.42 -10.07
CA MET A 170 -0.73 0.05 -10.72
C MET A 170 -0.45 1.17 -11.74
N ILE A 171 0.47 2.09 -11.44
CA ILE A 171 0.88 3.15 -12.39
C ILE A 171 1.49 2.53 -13.65
N LEU A 172 2.31 1.50 -13.52
CA LEU A 172 2.89 0.81 -14.67
C LEU A 172 1.82 0.04 -15.46
N LEU A 173 0.88 -0.63 -14.80
CA LEU A 173 -0.27 -1.24 -15.47
C LEU A 173 -1.08 -0.20 -16.25
N PHE A 174 -1.34 0.98 -15.66
CA PHE A 174 -2.02 2.08 -16.35
C PHE A 174 -1.28 2.51 -17.60
N SER A 175 0.06 2.59 -17.53
CA SER A 175 0.90 2.96 -18.67
C SER A 175 0.92 1.91 -19.79
N ASP A 176 0.63 0.65 -19.46
CA ASP A 176 0.49 -0.43 -20.45
C ASP A 176 -0.89 -0.43 -21.12
N VAL A 177 -1.95 -0.12 -20.35
CA VAL A 177 -3.32 0.03 -20.85
C VAL A 177 -3.44 1.25 -21.77
N ARG A 178 -2.83 2.37 -21.37
CA ARG A 178 -2.81 3.65 -22.09
C ARG A 178 -1.40 4.18 -22.18
N LYS A 179 -0.83 4.12 -23.37
CA LYS A 179 0.52 4.65 -23.62
C LYS A 179 0.54 6.17 -23.40
N ILE A 180 1.41 6.61 -22.54
CA ILE A 180 1.72 8.02 -22.30
C ILE A 180 3.19 8.30 -22.65
N ASP A 181 3.53 9.58 -22.73
CA ASP A 181 4.92 10.00 -22.94
C ASP A 181 5.84 9.45 -21.83
N LYS A 182 7.03 8.99 -22.20
CA LYS A 182 7.97 8.38 -21.25
C LYS A 182 8.46 9.35 -20.16
N ASN A 183 8.56 10.66 -20.50
CA ASN A 183 8.99 11.65 -19.51
C ASN A 183 7.86 11.94 -18.53
N LEU A 184 6.61 11.97 -19.02
CA LEU A 184 5.43 12.07 -18.15
C LEU A 184 5.33 10.87 -17.21
N LEU A 185 5.53 9.65 -17.71
CA LEU A 185 5.54 8.46 -16.85
C LEU A 185 6.64 8.53 -15.77
N LYS A 186 7.85 8.94 -16.14
CA LYS A 186 8.94 9.14 -15.19
C LYS A 186 8.58 10.18 -14.13
N LEU A 187 7.96 11.29 -14.54
CA LEU A 187 7.52 12.35 -13.62
C LEU A 187 6.46 11.81 -12.63
N ILE A 188 5.48 11.06 -13.12
CA ILE A 188 4.45 10.44 -12.26
C ILE A 188 5.08 9.50 -11.24
N LEU A 189 5.98 8.61 -11.68
CA LEU A 189 6.68 7.67 -10.80
C LEU A 189 7.54 8.40 -9.76
N HIS A 190 8.28 9.43 -10.17
CA HIS A 190 9.09 10.25 -9.26
C HIS A 190 8.22 11.02 -8.25
N THR A 191 7.11 11.59 -8.69
CA THR A 191 6.16 12.28 -7.80
C THR A 191 5.57 11.28 -6.79
N HIS A 192 5.28 10.06 -7.23
CA HIS A 192 4.83 9.00 -6.35
C HIS A 192 5.90 8.63 -5.29
N ASP A 193 7.19 8.63 -5.64
CA ASP A 193 8.26 8.42 -4.66
C ASP A 193 8.26 9.50 -3.58
N LYS A 194 8.08 10.76 -3.95
CA LYS A 194 7.98 11.85 -2.97
C LYS A 194 6.72 11.77 -2.11
N PHE A 195 5.62 11.32 -2.69
CA PHE A 195 4.39 11.02 -1.93
C PHE A 195 4.62 9.88 -0.93
N ALA A 196 5.30 8.80 -1.33
CA ALA A 196 5.63 7.67 -0.48
C ALA A 196 6.47 8.10 0.74
N ILE A 197 7.50 8.92 0.53
CA ILE A 197 8.35 9.48 1.59
C ILE A 197 7.50 10.30 2.58
N ALA A 198 6.69 11.22 2.05
CA ALA A 198 5.83 12.06 2.90
C ALA A 198 4.81 11.23 3.71
N ARG A 199 4.25 10.18 3.09
CA ARG A 199 3.29 9.28 3.73
C ARG A 199 3.94 8.48 4.85
N GLN A 200 5.14 7.93 4.63
CA GLN A 200 5.86 7.17 5.66
C GLN A 200 6.25 8.08 6.84
N ILE A 201 6.77 9.27 6.57
CA ILE A 201 7.09 10.23 7.65
C ILE A 201 5.85 10.56 8.49
N LEU A 202 4.69 10.71 7.86
CA LEU A 202 3.45 10.99 8.56
C LEU A 202 2.97 9.80 9.41
N ASP A 203 3.08 8.58 8.90
CA ASP A 203 2.80 7.34 9.65
C ASP A 203 3.71 7.26 10.87
N ASP A 204 5.00 7.38 10.68
CA ASP A 204 6.01 7.28 11.74
C ASP A 204 5.85 8.35 12.82
N LEU A 205 5.40 9.55 12.45
CA LEU A 205 5.05 10.61 13.40
C LEU A 205 3.76 10.31 14.19
N THR A 206 2.88 9.50 13.64
CA THR A 206 1.61 9.13 14.29
C THR A 206 1.84 7.95 15.25
N ASP A 207 2.63 6.98 14.85
CA ASP A 207 2.73 5.68 15.50
C ASP A 207 4.03 5.52 16.33
N TYR A 208 4.84 6.59 16.49
CA TYR A 208 6.17 6.52 17.10
C TYR A 208 6.20 5.92 18.52
N ILE A 209 5.12 6.02 19.30
CA ILE A 209 5.02 5.45 20.66
C ILE A 209 4.86 3.93 20.57
N GLU A 210 4.03 3.46 19.66
CA GLU A 210 3.79 2.04 19.39
C GLU A 210 5.06 1.40 18.84
N ASP A 211 5.63 1.96 17.77
CA ASP A 211 6.88 1.52 17.15
C ASP A 211 8.04 1.44 18.15
N PHE A 212 8.14 2.44 19.04
CA PHE A 212 9.15 2.41 20.12
C PHE A 212 8.93 1.25 21.07
N SER A 213 7.68 0.95 21.42
CA SER A 213 7.34 -0.15 22.34
C SER A 213 7.57 -1.53 21.73
N GLU A 214 7.38 -1.66 20.42
CA GLU A 214 7.54 -2.89 19.64
C GLU A 214 8.95 -3.08 19.08
N ASN A 215 9.81 -2.08 19.24
CA ASN A 215 11.16 -2.04 18.67
C ASN A 215 11.14 -2.17 17.14
N THR A 216 10.15 -1.53 16.49
CA THR A 216 10.03 -1.45 15.04
C THR A 216 10.81 -0.24 14.51
N PHE A 217 11.28 -0.30 13.26
CA PHE A 217 11.95 0.84 12.63
C PHE A 217 10.96 2.00 12.44
N ASN A 218 11.41 3.20 12.80
CA ASN A 218 10.63 4.44 12.66
C ASN A 218 11.61 5.59 12.34
N ILE A 219 11.34 6.32 11.26
CA ILE A 219 12.19 7.41 10.75
C ILE A 219 12.35 8.51 11.81
N TYR A 220 11.25 8.89 12.46
CA TYR A 220 11.27 9.92 13.48
C TYR A 220 12.13 9.52 14.68
N LEU A 221 11.97 8.28 15.16
CA LEU A 221 12.78 7.74 16.27
C LEU A 221 14.26 7.63 15.88
N ASN A 222 14.57 7.29 14.64
CA ASN A 222 15.93 7.20 14.12
C ASN A 222 16.66 8.56 14.10
N GLN A 223 15.91 9.67 14.04
CA GLN A 223 16.45 11.03 14.07
C GLN A 223 16.56 11.62 15.48
N LEU A 224 16.00 10.94 16.50
CA LEU A 224 16.07 11.41 17.87
C LEU A 224 17.39 10.98 18.52
N ASP A 225 17.94 11.86 19.37
CA ASP A 225 19.10 11.54 20.18
C ASP A 225 18.81 10.35 21.11
N ASN A 226 19.74 9.41 21.18
CA ASN A 226 19.67 8.24 22.07
C ASN A 226 19.41 8.62 23.54
N THR A 227 19.88 9.76 23.97
CA THR A 227 19.66 10.29 25.34
C THR A 227 18.16 10.58 25.57
N TYR A 228 17.49 11.14 24.56
CA TYR A 228 16.04 11.41 24.62
C TYR A 228 15.24 10.11 24.65
N LEU A 229 15.58 9.14 23.84
CA LEU A 229 14.93 7.82 23.80
C LEU A 229 15.08 7.07 25.12
N GLN A 230 16.26 7.10 25.75
CA GLN A 230 16.49 6.49 27.06
C GLN A 230 15.64 7.15 28.16
N SER A 231 15.51 8.48 28.16
CA SER A 231 14.67 9.19 29.13
C SER A 231 13.18 8.83 29.01
N LYS A 232 12.69 8.60 27.78
CA LYS A 232 11.31 8.15 27.52
C LYS A 232 11.07 6.70 27.95
N LYS A 233 12.06 5.83 27.79
CA LYS A 233 11.97 4.42 28.23
C LYS A 233 11.81 4.31 29.74
N LEU A 234 12.47 5.18 30.51
CA LEU A 234 12.34 5.27 31.97
C LEU A 234 10.93 5.74 32.37
N ASN A 235 10.36 6.74 31.68
CA ASN A 235 9.02 7.27 31.98
C ASN A 235 7.88 6.29 31.64
N ASN A 236 8.03 5.47 30.61
CA ASN A 236 7.01 4.46 30.24
C ASN A 236 7.02 3.24 31.19
N THR A 237 8.09 3.00 31.92
CA THR A 237 8.16 1.95 32.97
C THR A 237 7.46 2.39 34.26
N GLU A 238 7.28 3.69 34.46
CA GLU A 238 6.56 4.25 35.61
C GLU A 238 5.04 4.38 35.38
N LEU A 239 4.55 4.18 34.13
CA LEU A 239 3.14 4.26 33.73
C LEU A 239 2.45 2.89 33.61
N LYS A 240 3.14 1.80 33.96
CA LYS A 240 2.58 0.45 34.12
C LYS A 240 2.50 0.06 35.58
#